data_504b6e6188a64830b1c932ba81ebde4e
#
_entry.id   504b6e6188a64830b1c932ba81ebde4e
#
_cell.length_a   1.000
_cell.length_b   1.000
_cell.length_c   1.000
_cell.angle_alpha   90.00
_cell.angle_beta   90.00
_cell.angle_gamma   90.00
#
_symmetry.space_group_name_H-M   'P 1'
#
loop_
_entity.id
_entity.type
_entity.pdbx_description
1 polymer ?
#
loop_
_entity_poly.entity_id
_entity_poly.type
_entity_poly.pdbx_seq_one_letter_code
_entity_poly.pdbx_strand_id
1 'polypeptide(L)'
;GDKELVAKETGKENPKVLSAGPEDTVFTYFMDHGSDDIVCVGGEDVSSSQLMAALKTAYEKKLYGKWVWFMEACHSGSMFGALPKDMNIYVITSSDGDHNAKMTNCPPNDVIGKENMATCLAGLWDNFYLDYVEQHPDCTIGEIFDAVHADVAKSSDQNVSEFGDLTFRDFKLSEFFGTLPAPSFRPVKMEKSTTTVPVSEVPKHLAMWRAIRADKSELAEAMKKYQEEVFKNAKKEVVLMKLGRALMNEKAADKAFKTAAETYSVD
;
A
#
# COMPACT_ATOMS: atom_id res chain seq x y z
N GLY A 1 22.68 3.08 -3.42
CA GLY A 1 22.42 1.84 -4.15
C GLY A 1 23.59 1.47 -5.07
N ASP A 2 23.58 0.25 -5.54
CA ASP A 2 24.64 -0.31 -6.39
C ASP A 2 24.33 -0.09 -7.88
N LYS A 3 24.97 0.93 -8.49
CA LYS A 3 24.77 1.28 -9.89
C LYS A 3 25.25 0.20 -10.85
N GLU A 4 26.37 -0.46 -10.54
CA GLU A 4 26.95 -1.49 -11.40
C GLU A 4 26.04 -2.72 -11.44
N LEU A 5 25.54 -3.15 -10.28
CA LEU A 5 24.59 -4.24 -10.19
C LEU A 5 23.30 -3.91 -10.96
N VAL A 6 22.72 -2.72 -10.73
CA VAL A 6 21.47 -2.33 -11.41
C VAL A 6 21.68 -2.17 -12.92
N ALA A 7 22.83 -1.66 -13.38
CA ALA A 7 23.16 -1.59 -14.78
C ALA A 7 23.24 -2.99 -15.42
N LYS A 8 23.90 -3.92 -14.73
CA LYS A 8 24.03 -5.32 -15.17
C LYS A 8 22.67 -6.01 -15.29
N GLU A 9 21.82 -5.89 -14.25
CA GLU A 9 20.52 -6.58 -14.20
C GLU A 9 19.49 -5.96 -15.16
N THR A 10 19.56 -4.63 -15.38
CA THR A 10 18.55 -3.93 -16.19
C THR A 10 19.00 -3.59 -17.62
N GLY A 11 20.28 -3.77 -17.93
CA GLY A 11 20.88 -3.36 -19.21
C GLY A 11 20.96 -1.83 -19.42
N LYS A 12 20.68 -1.01 -18.39
CA LYS A 12 20.73 0.45 -18.48
C LYS A 12 22.16 0.95 -18.23
N GLU A 13 22.69 1.78 -19.11
CA GLU A 13 24.04 2.35 -18.98
C GLU A 13 24.21 3.25 -17.75
N ASN A 14 23.16 3.97 -17.33
CA ASN A 14 23.20 4.88 -16.18
C ASN A 14 21.92 4.75 -15.35
N PRO A 15 21.75 3.66 -14.58
CA PRO A 15 20.56 3.46 -13.80
C PRO A 15 20.50 4.45 -12.62
N LYS A 16 19.27 4.86 -12.27
CA LYS A 16 19.04 5.61 -11.05
C LYS A 16 19.06 4.66 -9.86
N VAL A 17 19.82 5.01 -8.84
CA VAL A 17 19.86 4.32 -7.56
C VAL A 17 19.79 5.34 -6.43
N LEU A 18 19.35 4.90 -5.25
CA LEU A 18 19.42 5.72 -4.05
C LEU A 18 20.90 6.00 -3.72
N SER A 19 21.29 7.28 -3.72
CA SER A 19 22.66 7.72 -3.44
C SER A 19 22.69 8.45 -2.10
N ALA A 20 22.39 7.75 -1.02
CA ALA A 20 22.47 8.25 0.34
C ALA A 20 23.71 7.70 1.05
N GLY A 21 24.15 8.38 2.09
CA GLY A 21 25.27 8.04 2.95
C GLY A 21 24.90 8.11 4.44
N PRO A 22 25.88 7.89 5.35
CA PRO A 22 25.63 7.74 6.78
C PRO A 22 25.09 8.99 7.48
N GLU A 23 25.19 10.17 6.86
CA GLU A 23 24.67 11.43 7.38
C GLU A 23 23.31 11.83 6.77
N ASP A 24 22.83 11.05 5.79
CA ASP A 24 21.61 11.40 5.07
C ASP A 24 20.38 10.79 5.75
N THR A 25 19.28 11.53 5.70
CA THR A 25 17.95 11.04 6.03
C THR A 25 17.25 10.56 4.76
N VAL A 26 16.60 9.40 4.85
CA VAL A 26 15.84 8.82 3.75
C VAL A 26 14.37 8.73 4.15
N PHE A 27 13.50 9.14 3.24
CA PHE A 27 12.07 8.92 3.36
C PHE A 27 11.58 8.06 2.20
N THR A 28 10.86 6.99 2.50
CA THR A 28 10.21 6.15 1.51
C THR A 28 8.72 6.17 1.73
N TYR A 29 7.98 6.51 0.69
CA TYR A 29 6.55 6.30 0.60
C TYR A 29 6.29 5.23 -0.45
N PHE A 30 5.67 4.13 -0.04
CA PHE A 30 5.34 3.01 -0.91
C PHE A 30 3.83 2.82 -0.93
N MET A 31 3.26 2.68 -2.11
CA MET A 31 1.85 2.37 -2.30
C MET A 31 1.69 1.41 -3.47
N ASP A 32 1.21 0.21 -3.21
CA ASP A 32 0.86 -0.80 -4.22
C ASP A 32 0.04 -1.92 -3.54
N HIS A 33 -0.24 -2.98 -4.27
CA HIS A 33 -0.86 -4.19 -3.74
C HIS A 33 0.07 -4.91 -2.76
N GLY A 34 -0.55 -5.62 -1.80
CA GLY A 34 0.15 -6.48 -0.85
C GLY A 34 -0.71 -7.65 -0.42
N SER A 35 -0.05 -8.63 0.16
CA SER A 35 -0.63 -9.80 0.80
C SER A 35 0.29 -10.22 1.94
N ASP A 36 -0.01 -11.32 2.61
CA ASP A 36 0.80 -11.84 3.70
C ASP A 36 2.25 -12.08 3.25
N ASP A 37 3.20 -11.41 3.91
CA ASP A 37 4.65 -11.45 3.63
C ASP A 37 5.11 -11.02 2.23
N ILE A 38 4.27 -10.36 1.43
CA ILE A 38 4.63 -9.87 0.10
C ILE A 38 4.02 -8.50 -0.22
N VAL A 39 4.72 -7.71 -1.04
CA VAL A 39 4.19 -6.53 -1.73
C VAL A 39 4.53 -6.59 -3.21
N CYS A 40 3.67 -6.00 -4.05
CA CYS A 40 3.90 -5.91 -5.48
C CYS A 40 4.74 -4.67 -5.81
N VAL A 41 5.74 -4.82 -6.67
CA VAL A 41 6.58 -3.72 -7.14
C VAL A 41 6.68 -3.79 -8.66
N GLY A 42 5.91 -2.96 -9.34
CA GLY A 42 5.96 -2.90 -10.80
C GLY A 42 5.56 -4.20 -11.51
N GLY A 43 4.70 -5.01 -10.89
CA GLY A 43 4.23 -6.29 -11.41
C GLY A 43 5.01 -7.52 -10.93
N GLU A 44 6.06 -7.31 -10.14
CA GLU A 44 6.83 -8.37 -9.48
C GLU A 44 6.55 -8.40 -7.99
N ASP A 45 6.62 -9.56 -7.36
CA ASP A 45 6.44 -9.72 -5.92
C ASP A 45 7.78 -9.59 -5.17
N VAL A 46 7.77 -8.79 -4.12
CA VAL A 46 8.89 -8.65 -3.18
C VAL A 46 8.47 -9.21 -1.83
N SER A 47 9.16 -10.24 -1.35
CA SER A 47 8.87 -10.83 -0.04
C SER A 47 9.43 -10.01 1.13
N SER A 48 8.83 -10.17 2.31
CA SER A 48 9.35 -9.58 3.57
C SER A 48 10.81 -9.95 3.82
N SER A 49 11.20 -11.19 3.55
CA SER A 49 12.58 -11.66 3.70
C SER A 49 13.56 -10.97 2.73
N GLN A 50 13.16 -10.73 1.48
CA GLN A 50 13.96 -9.99 0.51
C GLN A 50 14.13 -8.51 0.93
N LEU A 51 13.04 -7.88 1.37
CA LEU A 51 13.08 -6.51 1.88
C LEU A 51 14.01 -6.41 3.10
N MET A 52 13.85 -7.30 4.09
CA MET A 52 14.70 -7.31 5.29
C MET A 52 16.19 -7.54 4.96
N ALA A 53 16.51 -8.41 4.01
CA ALA A 53 17.89 -8.62 3.56
C ALA A 53 18.47 -7.35 2.89
N ALA A 54 17.67 -6.64 2.10
CA ALA A 54 18.09 -5.39 1.49
C ALA A 54 18.32 -4.28 2.53
N LEU A 55 17.40 -4.11 3.50
CA LEU A 55 17.53 -3.13 4.59
C LEU A 55 18.76 -3.44 5.48
N LYS A 56 18.98 -4.70 5.83
CA LYS A 56 20.16 -5.13 6.56
C LYS A 56 21.45 -4.81 5.81
N THR A 57 21.50 -5.10 4.51
CA THR A 57 22.65 -4.75 3.66
C THR A 57 22.91 -3.25 3.62
N ALA A 58 21.85 -2.46 3.52
CA ALA A 58 21.93 -0.99 3.52
C ALA A 58 22.48 -0.46 4.85
N TYR A 59 22.05 -1.03 5.97
CA TYR A 59 22.54 -0.69 7.31
C TYR A 59 24.02 -1.04 7.49
N GLU A 60 24.41 -2.28 7.17
CA GLU A 60 25.79 -2.76 7.30
C GLU A 60 26.78 -1.95 6.44
N LYS A 61 26.33 -1.52 5.25
CA LYS A 61 27.12 -0.67 4.34
C LYS A 61 27.03 0.83 4.65
N LYS A 62 26.27 1.23 5.70
CA LYS A 62 26.06 2.63 6.11
C LYS A 62 25.54 3.51 4.96
N LEU A 63 24.52 3.04 4.26
CA LEU A 63 23.94 3.73 3.10
C LEU A 63 22.88 4.77 3.50
N TYR A 64 22.65 4.99 4.79
CA TYR A 64 21.77 6.01 5.35
C TYR A 64 22.15 6.29 6.81
N GLY A 65 21.76 7.46 7.31
CA GLY A 65 21.82 7.79 8.73
C GLY A 65 20.52 7.49 9.45
N LYS A 66 19.41 7.94 8.89
CA LYS A 66 18.04 7.68 9.38
C LYS A 66 17.16 7.30 8.20
N TRP A 67 16.19 6.38 8.41
CA TRP A 67 15.25 5.98 7.36
C TRP A 67 13.83 5.86 7.91
N VAL A 68 12.90 6.61 7.31
CA VAL A 68 11.47 6.51 7.60
C VAL A 68 10.75 5.91 6.41
N TRP A 69 9.88 4.93 6.69
CA TRP A 69 9.03 4.27 5.71
C TRP A 69 7.56 4.49 6.03
N PHE A 70 6.81 4.90 5.05
CA PHE A 70 5.36 4.86 5.05
C PHE A 70 4.91 3.89 3.95
N MET A 71 4.18 2.83 4.34
CA MET A 71 3.76 1.78 3.42
C MET A 71 2.24 1.63 3.40
N GLU A 72 1.63 1.96 2.28
CA GLU A 72 0.22 1.72 1.98
C GLU A 72 0.09 0.45 1.15
N ALA A 73 -0.32 -0.64 1.77
CA ALA A 73 -0.63 -1.93 1.12
C ALA A 73 -1.48 -2.81 2.03
N CYS A 74 -2.22 -3.75 1.45
CA CYS A 74 -2.85 -4.82 2.23
C CYS A 74 -1.78 -5.64 2.95
N HIS A 75 -2.06 -6.04 4.19
CA HIS A 75 -1.14 -6.83 5.03
C HIS A 75 0.26 -6.22 5.19
N SER A 76 0.39 -4.90 5.02
CA SER A 76 1.70 -4.21 4.98
C SER A 76 2.52 -4.39 6.26
N GLY A 77 1.88 -4.60 7.41
CA GLY A 77 2.58 -4.90 8.66
C GLY A 77 3.35 -6.22 8.63
N SER A 78 2.93 -7.22 7.83
CA SER A 78 3.65 -8.48 7.68
C SER A 78 5.05 -8.30 7.11
N MET A 79 5.26 -7.25 6.31
CA MET A 79 6.55 -6.93 5.71
C MET A 79 7.64 -6.55 6.72
N PHE A 80 7.26 -6.06 7.91
CA PHE A 80 8.20 -5.47 8.87
C PHE A 80 8.24 -6.17 10.24
N GLY A 81 7.53 -7.27 10.41
CA GLY A 81 7.49 -8.01 11.68
C GLY A 81 8.86 -8.46 12.20
N ALA A 82 9.82 -8.66 11.30
CA ALA A 82 11.21 -9.05 11.63
C ALA A 82 12.20 -7.87 11.65
N LEU A 83 11.75 -6.61 11.53
CA LEU A 83 12.63 -5.44 11.50
C LEU A 83 13.30 -5.22 12.87
N PRO A 84 14.65 -5.24 12.96
CA PRO A 84 15.36 -4.92 14.20
C PRO A 84 15.19 -3.46 14.62
N LYS A 85 15.13 -3.21 15.93
CA LYS A 85 14.92 -1.87 16.49
C LYS A 85 16.16 -0.97 16.47
N ASP A 86 17.32 -1.51 16.17
CA ASP A 86 18.64 -0.86 16.24
C ASP A 86 19.24 -0.55 14.85
N MET A 87 18.40 -0.53 13.82
CA MET A 87 18.85 -0.24 12.45
C MET A 87 18.62 1.21 12.01
N ASN A 88 18.23 2.12 12.91
CA ASN A 88 17.86 3.50 12.59
C ASN A 88 16.77 3.57 11.49
N ILE A 89 15.82 2.66 11.55
CA ILE A 89 14.65 2.61 10.64
C ILE A 89 13.39 2.68 11.47
N TYR A 90 12.47 3.55 11.07
CA TYR A 90 11.11 3.60 11.59
C TYR A 90 10.11 3.41 10.45
N VAL A 91 9.04 2.69 10.71
CA VAL A 91 8.04 2.34 9.71
C VAL A 91 6.64 2.60 10.25
N ILE A 92 5.79 3.21 9.44
CA ILE A 92 4.33 3.18 9.60
C ILE A 92 3.76 2.37 8.42
N THR A 93 2.90 1.41 8.74
CA THR A 93 2.15 0.65 7.75
C THR A 93 0.66 0.96 7.87
N SER A 94 -0.01 1.10 6.73
CA SER A 94 -1.44 1.42 6.69
C SER A 94 -2.34 0.30 7.24
N SER A 95 -1.84 -0.93 7.24
CA SER A 95 -2.51 -2.09 7.85
C SER A 95 -1.50 -2.94 8.63
N ASP A 96 -1.97 -3.77 9.55
CA ASP A 96 -1.17 -4.82 10.18
C ASP A 96 -0.98 -6.03 9.24
N GLY A 97 -0.47 -7.15 9.78
CA GLY A 97 -0.27 -8.38 9.02
C GLY A 97 -1.57 -9.14 8.67
N ASP A 98 -2.69 -8.83 9.34
CA ASP A 98 -3.92 -9.61 9.25
C ASP A 98 -5.04 -8.91 8.45
N HIS A 99 -4.92 -7.60 8.21
CA HIS A 99 -5.97 -6.79 7.61
C HIS A 99 -5.62 -6.23 6.24
N ASN A 100 -6.65 -6.08 5.41
CA ASN A 100 -6.54 -5.39 4.13
C ASN A 100 -6.57 -3.88 4.30
N ALA A 101 -5.80 -3.17 3.49
CA ALA A 101 -5.98 -1.75 3.29
C ALA A 101 -7.35 -1.45 2.64
N LYS A 102 -7.90 -0.28 2.91
CA LYS A 102 -9.18 0.18 2.38
C LYS A 102 -8.98 1.40 1.50
N MET A 103 -9.81 1.47 0.46
CA MET A 103 -9.94 2.68 -0.36
C MET A 103 -11.14 3.49 0.11
N THR A 104 -11.07 4.79 -0.06
CA THR A 104 -12.14 5.73 0.24
C THR A 104 -12.42 6.66 -0.95
N ASN A 105 -13.46 7.48 -0.84
CA ASN A 105 -13.91 8.34 -1.92
C ASN A 105 -14.10 7.56 -3.24
N CYS A 106 -14.65 6.35 -3.10
CA CYS A 106 -15.05 5.51 -4.22
C CYS A 106 -16.43 5.97 -4.74
N PRO A 107 -16.84 5.61 -5.96
CA PRO A 107 -18.18 5.86 -6.42
C PRO A 107 -19.27 5.45 -5.39
N PRO A 108 -20.28 6.28 -5.14
CA PRO A 108 -20.62 7.53 -5.84
C PRO A 108 -19.86 8.78 -5.39
N ASN A 109 -18.97 8.70 -4.39
CA ASN A 109 -18.29 9.84 -3.76
C ASN A 109 -16.96 10.21 -4.44
N ASP A 110 -16.72 9.71 -5.64
CA ASP A 110 -15.53 9.92 -6.47
C ASP A 110 -15.57 11.24 -7.25
N VAL A 111 -16.02 12.32 -6.60
CA VAL A 111 -16.25 13.61 -7.24
C VAL A 111 -15.11 14.58 -6.99
N ILE A 112 -14.52 15.13 -8.07
CA ILE A 112 -13.58 16.25 -8.02
C ILE A 112 -14.21 17.43 -8.74
N GLY A 113 -14.51 18.49 -7.98
CA GLY A 113 -15.28 19.63 -8.51
C GLY A 113 -16.71 19.24 -8.83
N LYS A 114 -17.01 19.02 -10.11
CA LYS A 114 -18.35 18.56 -10.58
C LYS A 114 -18.28 17.26 -11.39
N GLU A 115 -17.12 16.66 -11.48
CA GLU A 115 -16.86 15.50 -12.33
C GLU A 115 -16.71 14.23 -11.51
N ASN A 116 -17.35 13.15 -11.94
CA ASN A 116 -17.14 11.82 -11.39
C ASN A 116 -15.89 11.21 -12.03
N MET A 117 -14.98 10.73 -11.22
CA MET A 117 -13.69 10.21 -11.68
C MET A 117 -13.73 8.73 -12.07
N ALA A 118 -14.85 8.03 -11.74
CA ALA A 118 -15.07 6.61 -11.97
C ALA A 118 -13.98 5.71 -11.36
N THR A 119 -13.40 6.14 -10.22
CA THR A 119 -12.40 5.41 -9.46
C THR A 119 -12.49 5.77 -7.97
N CYS A 120 -11.83 5.02 -7.10
CA CYS A 120 -11.57 5.47 -5.74
C CYS A 120 -10.44 6.51 -5.75
N LEU A 121 -10.55 7.57 -4.95
CA LEU A 121 -9.63 8.72 -5.03
C LEU A 121 -8.47 8.63 -4.05
N ALA A 122 -8.57 7.84 -2.98
CA ALA A 122 -7.51 7.72 -1.98
C ALA A 122 -7.56 6.38 -1.24
N GLY A 123 -6.43 5.96 -0.67
CA GLY A 123 -6.41 5.03 0.44
C GLY A 123 -7.02 5.66 1.69
N LEU A 124 -7.60 4.87 2.57
CA LEU A 124 -8.20 5.38 3.80
C LEU A 124 -7.15 6.00 4.71
N TRP A 125 -6.03 5.29 4.90
CA TRP A 125 -4.90 5.77 5.69
C TRP A 125 -4.28 7.02 5.07
N ASP A 126 -4.06 7.03 3.75
CA ASP A 126 -3.50 8.18 3.03
C ASP A 126 -4.33 9.44 3.21
N ASN A 127 -5.65 9.30 3.13
CA ASN A 127 -6.58 10.41 3.25
C ASN A 127 -6.48 11.06 4.65
N PHE A 128 -6.39 10.26 5.72
CA PHE A 128 -6.20 10.78 7.08
C PHE A 128 -4.79 11.34 7.31
N TYR A 129 -3.77 10.65 6.80
CA TYR A 129 -2.39 11.06 6.93
C TYR A 129 -2.14 12.43 6.27
N LEU A 130 -2.52 12.58 5.01
CA LEU A 130 -2.32 13.83 4.27
C LEU A 130 -3.11 14.98 4.90
N ASP A 131 -4.36 14.73 5.28
CA ASP A 131 -5.21 15.72 5.93
C ASP A 131 -4.64 16.18 7.29
N TYR A 132 -4.07 15.24 8.06
CA TYR A 132 -3.43 15.56 9.34
C TYR A 132 -2.17 16.42 9.15
N VAL A 133 -1.29 16.04 8.24
CA VAL A 133 -0.04 16.77 7.96
C VAL A 133 -0.30 18.17 7.40
N GLU A 134 -1.31 18.33 6.53
CA GLU A 134 -1.70 19.65 6.03
C GLU A 134 -2.16 20.61 7.16
N GLN A 135 -2.85 20.07 8.16
CA GLN A 135 -3.35 20.84 9.29
C GLN A 135 -2.28 21.07 10.38
N HIS A 136 -1.28 20.19 10.45
CA HIS A 136 -0.23 20.18 11.47
C HIS A 136 1.17 20.11 10.84
N PRO A 137 1.64 21.14 10.13
CA PRO A 137 2.88 21.09 9.35
C PRO A 137 4.16 20.88 10.20
N ASP A 138 4.09 21.13 11.49
CA ASP A 138 5.18 20.95 12.45
C ASP A 138 5.06 19.66 13.28
N CYS A 139 4.14 18.75 12.91
CA CYS A 139 3.88 17.53 13.66
C CYS A 139 5.08 16.59 13.71
N THR A 140 5.15 15.83 14.79
CA THR A 140 6.08 14.71 14.91
C THR A 140 5.52 13.44 14.24
N ILE A 141 6.40 12.50 13.94
CA ILE A 141 6.01 11.22 13.35
C ILE A 141 5.09 10.44 14.31
N GLY A 142 5.35 10.52 15.62
CA GLY A 142 4.49 9.90 16.63
C GLY A 142 3.09 10.50 16.68
N GLU A 143 2.96 11.81 16.58
CA GLU A 143 1.66 12.48 16.51
C GLU A 143 0.86 12.08 15.27
N ILE A 144 1.53 11.91 14.12
CA ILE A 144 0.90 11.38 12.90
C ILE A 144 0.38 9.96 13.17
N PHE A 145 1.23 9.07 13.69
CA PHE A 145 0.82 7.69 13.97
C PHE A 145 -0.40 7.66 14.87
N ASP A 146 -0.37 8.33 16.03
CA ASP A 146 -1.44 8.28 17.02
C ASP A 146 -2.77 8.81 16.48
N ALA A 147 -2.73 9.95 15.78
CA ALA A 147 -3.93 10.55 15.21
C ALA A 147 -4.54 9.70 14.10
N VAL A 148 -3.71 9.27 13.15
CA VAL A 148 -4.17 8.50 11.99
C VAL A 148 -4.61 7.10 12.36
N HIS A 149 -3.90 6.42 13.28
CA HIS A 149 -4.33 5.15 13.85
C HIS A 149 -5.73 5.26 14.46
N ALA A 150 -5.95 6.29 15.30
CA ALA A 150 -7.24 6.50 15.94
C ALA A 150 -8.38 6.77 14.93
N ASP A 151 -8.12 7.52 13.88
CA ASP A 151 -9.14 7.87 12.88
C ASP A 151 -9.44 6.71 11.93
N VAL A 152 -8.44 5.95 11.53
CA VAL A 152 -8.62 4.71 10.74
C VAL A 152 -9.41 3.69 11.53
N ALA A 153 -9.09 3.45 12.82
CA ALA A 153 -9.78 2.51 13.68
C ALA A 153 -11.26 2.85 13.92
N LYS A 154 -11.61 4.15 13.90
CA LYS A 154 -13.02 4.59 13.98
C LYS A 154 -13.78 4.37 12.67
N SER A 155 -13.08 4.31 11.54
CA SER A 155 -13.66 4.31 10.21
C SER A 155 -13.75 2.94 9.56
N SER A 156 -12.94 1.97 10.02
CA SER A 156 -12.87 0.62 9.45
C SER A 156 -12.22 -0.38 10.39
N ASP A 157 -12.12 -1.63 9.95
CA ASP A 157 -11.34 -2.70 10.59
C ASP A 157 -9.86 -2.70 10.17
N GLN A 158 -9.42 -1.75 9.36
CA GLN A 158 -8.01 -1.57 9.00
C GLN A 158 -7.23 -1.13 10.24
N ASN A 159 -6.06 -1.75 10.50
CA ASN A 159 -5.28 -1.52 11.69
C ASN A 159 -3.88 -1.01 11.33
N VAL A 160 -3.66 0.28 11.53
CA VAL A 160 -2.36 0.95 11.30
C VAL A 160 -1.34 0.44 12.31
N SER A 161 -0.13 0.15 11.87
CA SER A 161 0.92 -0.38 12.75
C SER A 161 2.24 0.35 12.57
N GLU A 162 3.12 0.27 13.59
CA GLU A 162 4.46 0.86 13.56
C GLU A 162 5.52 -0.15 13.94
N PHE A 163 6.72 -0.03 13.36
CA PHE A 163 7.83 -0.96 13.54
C PHE A 163 9.19 -0.25 13.60
N GLY A 164 10.20 -0.95 14.10
CA GLY A 164 11.59 -0.51 14.12
C GLY A 164 11.93 0.36 15.32
N ASP A 165 12.68 1.43 15.11
CA ASP A 165 13.17 2.32 16.16
C ASP A 165 12.15 3.37 16.56
N LEU A 166 11.43 3.12 17.65
CA LEU A 166 10.37 3.99 18.15
C LEU A 166 10.87 5.35 18.69
N THR A 167 12.17 5.55 18.84
CA THR A 167 12.70 6.89 19.19
C THR A 167 12.46 7.92 18.09
N PHE A 168 12.20 7.47 16.88
CA PHE A 168 11.82 8.33 15.75
C PHE A 168 10.49 9.03 15.91
N ARG A 169 9.65 8.59 16.82
CA ARG A 169 8.34 9.23 17.10
C ARG A 169 8.48 10.71 17.48
N ASP A 170 9.62 11.09 18.10
CA ASP A 170 9.89 12.45 18.54
C ASP A 170 10.44 13.37 17.43
N PHE A 171 10.84 12.81 16.27
CA PHE A 171 11.30 13.62 15.14
C PHE A 171 10.14 14.28 14.41
N LYS A 172 10.36 15.51 13.95
CA LYS A 172 9.40 16.19 13.07
C LYS A 172 9.42 15.55 11.66
N LEU A 173 8.25 15.43 11.06
CA LEU A 173 8.16 14.93 9.67
C LEU A 173 8.96 15.80 8.70
N SER A 174 9.02 17.11 8.93
CA SER A 174 9.78 18.07 8.12
C SER A 174 11.28 17.78 8.06
N GLU A 175 11.85 17.06 9.03
CA GLU A 175 13.25 16.64 9.00
C GLU A 175 13.54 15.64 7.88
N PHE A 176 12.51 14.94 7.39
CA PHE A 176 12.61 13.93 6.32
C PHE A 176 12.19 14.46 4.95
N PHE A 177 11.32 15.47 4.89
CA PHE A 177 10.88 16.08 3.62
C PHE A 177 11.68 17.33 3.25
N GLY A 178 12.45 17.87 4.17
CA GLY A 178 13.01 19.20 4.04
C GLY A 178 11.94 20.31 4.09
N THR A 179 12.37 21.54 3.85
CA THR A 179 11.44 22.67 3.74
C THR A 179 10.83 22.69 2.35
N LEU A 180 9.58 22.24 2.25
CA LEU A 180 8.82 22.38 1.02
C LEU A 180 8.47 23.85 0.79
N PRO A 181 8.64 24.39 -0.42
CA PRO A 181 8.08 25.69 -0.75
C PRO A 181 6.57 25.62 -0.59
N ALA A 182 5.97 26.74 -0.15
CA ALA A 182 4.50 26.82 -0.04
C ALA A 182 3.87 26.35 -1.37
N PRO A 183 2.85 25.49 -1.32
CA PRO A 183 2.25 24.92 -2.52
C PRO A 183 1.76 26.04 -3.44
N SER A 184 2.16 25.99 -4.70
CA SER A 184 1.74 26.92 -5.74
C SER A 184 0.31 26.73 -6.23
N PHE A 185 -0.35 25.65 -5.79
CA PHE A 185 -1.74 25.34 -6.11
C PHE A 185 -2.56 25.18 -4.84
N ARG A 186 -3.86 25.50 -4.93
CA ARG A 186 -4.78 25.22 -3.84
C ARG A 186 -5.16 23.75 -3.88
N PRO A 187 -4.99 23.00 -2.77
CA PRO A 187 -5.44 21.63 -2.72
C PRO A 187 -6.96 21.57 -2.98
N VAL A 188 -7.37 20.64 -3.80
CA VAL A 188 -8.79 20.35 -3.99
C VAL A 188 -9.28 19.62 -2.74
N LYS A 189 -10.17 20.28 -1.98
CA LYS A 189 -10.80 19.61 -0.83
C LYS A 189 -11.72 18.49 -1.36
N MET A 190 -11.37 17.27 -1.03
CA MET A 190 -12.30 16.14 -1.18
C MET A 190 -13.23 16.11 0.03
N GLU A 191 -14.52 15.84 -0.22
CA GLU A 191 -15.43 15.56 0.90
C GLU A 191 -15.02 14.22 1.53
N LYS A 192 -14.96 14.18 2.86
CA LYS A 192 -14.63 12.94 3.57
C LYS A 192 -15.76 11.93 3.37
N SER A 193 -15.47 10.85 2.67
CA SER A 193 -16.39 9.73 2.55
C SER A 193 -16.29 8.85 3.79
N THR A 194 -17.43 8.49 4.36
CA THR A 194 -17.53 7.48 5.42
C THR A 194 -17.59 6.06 4.85
N THR A 195 -17.72 5.92 3.53
CA THR A 195 -17.79 4.62 2.85
C THR A 195 -16.39 4.17 2.47
N THR A 196 -16.00 3.01 2.97
CA THR A 196 -14.73 2.37 2.63
C THR A 196 -14.94 1.10 1.81
N VAL A 197 -14.01 0.82 0.90
CA VAL A 197 -14.02 -0.38 0.06
C VAL A 197 -12.70 -1.11 0.22
N PRO A 198 -12.68 -2.40 0.60
CA PRO A 198 -11.45 -3.19 0.60
C PRO A 198 -10.78 -3.14 -0.77
N VAL A 199 -9.46 -3.04 -0.81
CA VAL A 199 -8.70 -2.94 -2.08
C VAL A 199 -9.05 -4.09 -3.03
N SER A 200 -9.18 -5.32 -2.50
CA SER A 200 -9.58 -6.50 -3.28
C SER A 200 -10.97 -6.42 -3.92
N GLU A 201 -11.86 -5.58 -3.39
CA GLU A 201 -13.24 -5.40 -3.87
C GLU A 201 -13.40 -4.20 -4.82
N VAL A 202 -12.37 -3.36 -4.94
CA VAL A 202 -12.43 -2.14 -5.78
C VAL A 202 -12.80 -2.43 -7.22
N PRO A 203 -12.24 -3.44 -7.92
CA PRO A 203 -12.61 -3.71 -9.31
C PRO A 203 -14.11 -4.02 -9.48
N LYS A 204 -14.66 -4.84 -8.58
CA LYS A 204 -16.09 -5.18 -8.58
C LYS A 204 -16.95 -3.95 -8.28
N HIS A 205 -16.56 -3.14 -7.29
CA HIS A 205 -17.25 -1.91 -6.93
C HIS A 205 -17.30 -0.91 -8.09
N LEU A 206 -16.15 -0.68 -8.75
CA LEU A 206 -16.06 0.21 -9.91
C LEU A 206 -16.88 -0.31 -11.10
N ALA A 207 -16.84 -1.61 -11.37
CA ALA A 207 -17.64 -2.22 -12.44
C ALA A 207 -19.13 -2.06 -12.19
N MET A 208 -19.59 -2.24 -10.94
CA MET A 208 -20.96 -1.99 -10.53
C MET A 208 -21.38 -0.54 -10.80
N TRP A 209 -20.58 0.43 -10.37
CA TRP A 209 -20.90 1.85 -10.56
C TRP A 209 -20.84 2.29 -12.02
N ARG A 210 -19.94 1.72 -12.83
CA ARG A 210 -19.96 1.92 -14.29
C ARG A 210 -21.26 1.42 -14.91
N ALA A 211 -21.75 0.25 -14.48
CA ALA A 211 -23.04 -0.27 -14.95
C ALA A 211 -24.21 0.62 -14.52
N ILE A 212 -24.22 1.15 -13.29
CA ILE A 212 -25.27 2.06 -12.80
C ILE A 212 -25.27 3.39 -13.56
N ARG A 213 -24.10 3.92 -13.95
CA ARG A 213 -23.95 5.19 -14.66
C ARG A 213 -24.03 5.07 -16.18
N ALA A 214 -23.99 3.85 -16.73
CA ALA A 214 -24.04 3.61 -18.16
C ALA A 214 -25.39 4.06 -18.77
N ASP A 215 -25.33 4.63 -19.95
CA ASP A 215 -26.54 4.87 -20.72
C ASP A 215 -27.10 3.57 -21.32
N LYS A 216 -28.23 3.65 -21.98
CA LYS A 216 -28.92 2.46 -22.54
C LYS A 216 -28.10 1.72 -23.59
N SER A 217 -27.19 2.40 -24.29
CA SER A 217 -26.36 1.82 -25.36
C SER A 217 -25.15 1.05 -24.76
N GLU A 218 -24.65 1.46 -23.60
CA GLU A 218 -23.47 0.90 -22.95
C GLU A 218 -23.82 -0.11 -21.84
N LEU A 219 -25.07 -0.11 -21.37
CA LEU A 219 -25.51 -0.88 -20.20
C LEU A 219 -25.20 -2.38 -20.33
N ALA A 220 -25.42 -2.96 -21.50
CA ALA A 220 -25.21 -4.40 -21.70
C ALA A 220 -23.74 -4.80 -21.53
N GLU A 221 -22.82 -4.01 -22.08
CA GLU A 221 -21.38 -4.22 -21.92
C GLU A 221 -20.91 -3.96 -20.48
N ALA A 222 -21.39 -2.91 -19.85
CA ALA A 222 -21.07 -2.58 -18.46
C ALA A 222 -21.57 -3.67 -17.49
N MET A 223 -22.76 -4.20 -17.70
CA MET A 223 -23.31 -5.33 -16.93
C MET A 223 -22.50 -6.61 -17.13
N LYS A 224 -22.03 -6.87 -18.36
CA LYS A 224 -21.15 -8.01 -18.63
C LYS A 224 -19.84 -7.90 -17.84
N LYS A 225 -19.17 -6.75 -17.88
CA LYS A 225 -17.95 -6.51 -17.10
C LYS A 225 -18.15 -6.67 -15.60
N TYR A 226 -19.27 -6.18 -15.07
CA TYR A 226 -19.61 -6.39 -13.66
C TYR A 226 -19.76 -7.88 -13.33
N GLN A 227 -20.46 -8.65 -14.17
CA GLN A 227 -20.60 -10.09 -13.98
C GLN A 227 -19.24 -10.82 -14.02
N GLU A 228 -18.36 -10.44 -14.94
CA GLU A 228 -17.00 -11.00 -15.05
C GLU A 228 -16.20 -10.77 -13.77
N GLU A 229 -16.24 -9.56 -13.18
CA GLU A 229 -15.56 -9.26 -11.92
C GLU A 229 -16.17 -10.03 -10.73
N VAL A 230 -17.48 -10.19 -10.67
CA VAL A 230 -18.13 -11.04 -9.65
C VAL A 230 -17.67 -12.49 -9.77
N PHE A 231 -17.60 -13.05 -10.98
CA PHE A 231 -17.12 -14.41 -11.21
C PHE A 231 -15.64 -14.57 -10.88
N LYS A 232 -14.81 -13.58 -11.22
CA LYS A 232 -13.38 -13.57 -10.92
C LYS A 232 -13.14 -13.64 -9.41
N ASN A 233 -13.85 -12.84 -8.62
CA ASN A 233 -13.74 -12.84 -7.17
C ASN A 233 -14.24 -14.14 -6.55
N ALA A 234 -15.41 -14.64 -6.97
CA ALA A 234 -15.93 -15.91 -6.49
C ALA A 234 -14.98 -17.10 -6.79
N LYS A 235 -14.34 -17.09 -7.98
CA LYS A 235 -13.34 -18.09 -8.32
C LYS A 235 -12.11 -18.03 -7.42
N LYS A 236 -11.63 -16.83 -7.09
CA LYS A 236 -10.51 -16.65 -6.15
C LYS A 236 -10.85 -17.19 -4.77
N GLU A 237 -12.02 -16.85 -4.22
CA GLU A 237 -12.47 -17.36 -2.92
C GLU A 237 -12.53 -18.88 -2.88
N VAL A 238 -13.05 -19.54 -3.93
CA VAL A 238 -13.08 -21.01 -4.04
C VAL A 238 -11.67 -21.60 -4.07
N VAL A 239 -10.74 -20.96 -4.77
CA VAL A 239 -9.34 -21.41 -4.82
C VAL A 239 -8.67 -21.28 -3.45
N LEU A 240 -8.85 -20.15 -2.76
CA LEU A 240 -8.32 -19.94 -1.41
C LEU A 240 -8.88 -20.93 -0.39
N MET A 241 -10.19 -21.21 -0.44
CA MET A 241 -10.79 -22.24 0.41
C MET A 241 -10.23 -23.64 0.14
N LYS A 242 -9.98 -23.98 -1.13
CA LYS A 242 -9.36 -25.27 -1.51
C LYS A 242 -7.92 -25.32 -1.05
N LEU A 243 -7.15 -24.25 -1.19
CA LEU A 243 -5.78 -24.14 -0.71
C LEU A 243 -5.72 -24.30 0.82
N GLY A 244 -6.56 -23.55 1.57
CA GLY A 244 -6.64 -23.67 3.02
C GLY A 244 -6.96 -25.09 3.50
N ARG A 245 -7.89 -25.81 2.81
CA ARG A 245 -8.18 -27.22 3.11
C ARG A 245 -7.03 -28.15 2.75
N ALA A 246 -6.28 -27.83 1.69
CA ALA A 246 -5.16 -28.65 1.24
C ALA A 246 -3.93 -28.50 2.15
N LEU A 247 -3.69 -27.31 2.70
CA LEU A 247 -2.63 -27.08 3.69
C LEU A 247 -2.84 -27.87 4.99
N MET A 248 -4.09 -28.23 5.29
CA MET A 248 -4.40 -29.14 6.40
C MET A 248 -4.15 -30.61 6.05
N ASN A 249 -3.81 -30.92 4.79
CA ASN A 249 -3.53 -32.26 4.30
C ASN A 249 -2.30 -32.20 3.37
N GLU A 250 -1.12 -32.56 3.90
CA GLU A 250 0.17 -32.46 3.20
C GLU A 250 0.20 -33.07 1.79
N LYS A 251 -0.54 -34.15 1.56
CA LYS A 251 -0.59 -34.83 0.24
C LYS A 251 -1.32 -34.05 -0.85
N ALA A 252 -2.11 -33.04 -0.48
CA ALA A 252 -2.89 -32.22 -1.42
C ALA A 252 -2.31 -30.82 -1.62
N ALA A 253 -1.33 -30.41 -0.80
CA ALA A 253 -0.76 -29.06 -0.79
C ALA A 253 -0.14 -28.66 -2.14
N ASP A 254 0.75 -29.48 -2.71
CA ASP A 254 1.44 -29.16 -3.97
C ASP A 254 0.49 -28.92 -5.14
N LYS A 255 -0.58 -29.72 -5.23
CA LYS A 255 -1.59 -29.55 -6.28
C LYS A 255 -2.40 -28.27 -6.07
N ALA A 256 -2.71 -27.93 -4.83
CA ALA A 256 -3.47 -26.73 -4.49
C ALA A 256 -2.65 -25.46 -4.73
N PHE A 257 -1.35 -25.47 -4.38
CA PHE A 257 -0.42 -24.37 -4.69
C PHE A 257 -0.31 -24.13 -6.19
N LYS A 258 -0.14 -25.20 -6.98
CA LYS A 258 -0.07 -25.07 -8.45
C LYS A 258 -1.35 -24.48 -9.04
N THR A 259 -2.51 -24.90 -8.55
CA THR A 259 -3.81 -24.36 -9.00
C THR A 259 -3.99 -22.90 -8.56
N ALA A 260 -3.51 -22.55 -7.35
CA ALA A 260 -3.53 -21.16 -6.88
C ALA A 260 -2.63 -20.27 -7.77
N ALA A 261 -1.37 -20.68 -7.99
CA ALA A 261 -0.45 -19.97 -8.87
C ALA A 261 -1.05 -19.72 -10.27
N GLU A 262 -1.63 -20.76 -10.90
CA GLU A 262 -2.30 -20.63 -12.20
C GLU A 262 -3.52 -19.68 -12.16
N THR A 263 -4.17 -19.51 -11.01
CA THR A 263 -5.36 -18.65 -10.87
C THR A 263 -4.98 -17.19 -10.61
N TYR A 264 -3.86 -16.94 -9.95
CA TYR A 264 -3.36 -15.61 -9.59
C TYR A 264 -2.31 -15.06 -10.56
N SER A 265 -1.71 -15.90 -11.43
CA SER A 265 -0.72 -15.51 -12.43
C SER A 265 -1.31 -15.09 -13.77
N VAL A 266 -2.58 -14.73 -13.83
CA VAL A 266 -3.21 -14.34 -15.10
C VAL A 266 -3.39 -12.85 -15.17
N ASP A 267 -2.54 -12.27 -16.04
CA ASP A 267 -2.53 -10.94 -16.70
C ASP A 267 -2.12 -9.74 -15.88
#